data_63c854a75b408459ad6f7677a7a8d838
#
_entry.id   63c854a75b408459ad6f7677a7a8d838
#
_cell.length_a   1.000
_cell.length_b   1.000
_cell.length_c   1.000
_cell.angle_alpha   90.00
_cell.angle_beta   90.00
_cell.angle_gamma   90.00
#
_symmetry.space_group_name_H-M   'P 1'
#
loop_
_entity.id
_entity.type
_entity.pdbx_description
1 polymer ?
#
loop_
_entity_poly.entity_id
_entity_poly.type
_entity_poly.pdbx_seq_one_letter_code
_entity_poly.pdbx_strand_id
1 'polypeptide(L)'
;MVGSSCVNAVSSFFNATVYRDGYEYTIGFEKGLLVKPLKKGRKTKRTGTKIEYCLDNEIYSEKVDLNKLAKKLKELSYLNDGLTIKYNFGDGWINLKSSSLVDYLKDITTKETIGKPLYFKSTQDNTTVEVVLNYCNDLYSNTILTFVNNINTLNGGDHLSGFKAGILQALKSIGIKDITQDDVLEGLVAIVNIKTLEPKFEGQNKLYLQMPEIREQVKNLVSESFSEELSNKKTFAKQLTSKINVSIKARLDAKKARENARKQKKALKSVVVEKLADCISNDPNECEIFIVEGK
;
A
#
# COMPACT_ATOMS: atom_id res chain seq x y z
N MET A 1 25.21 2.60 7.99
CA MET A 1 24.20 3.47 7.34
C MET A 1 24.75 3.96 6.00
N VAL A 2 24.24 3.47 4.88
CA VAL A 2 24.77 3.78 3.55
C VAL A 2 24.26 5.14 3.02
N GLY A 3 23.04 5.54 3.40
CA GLY A 3 22.38 6.71 2.80
C GLY A 3 23.09 8.05 2.98
N SER A 4 23.53 8.41 4.18
CA SER A 4 24.24 9.67 4.42
C SER A 4 25.61 9.70 3.76
N SER A 5 26.29 8.56 3.66
CA SER A 5 27.58 8.44 2.95
C SER A 5 27.39 8.64 1.44
N CYS A 6 26.32 8.08 0.86
CA CYS A 6 26.00 8.30 -0.55
C CYS A 6 25.67 9.78 -0.83
N VAL A 7 24.82 10.41 0.00
CA VAL A 7 24.50 11.83 -0.15
C VAL A 7 25.77 12.70 -0.06
N ASN A 8 26.67 12.41 0.89
CA ASN A 8 27.94 13.10 1.02
C ASN A 8 28.79 12.95 -0.26
N ALA A 9 28.94 11.73 -0.80
CA ALA A 9 29.76 11.46 -1.97
C ALA A 9 29.28 12.18 -3.24
N VAL A 10 27.96 12.42 -3.37
CA VAL A 10 27.35 13.07 -4.55
C VAL A 10 27.01 14.54 -4.32
N SER A 11 27.52 15.14 -3.25
CA SER A 11 27.29 16.54 -2.92
C SER A 11 28.53 17.38 -3.17
N SER A 12 28.37 18.58 -3.72
CA SER A 12 29.44 19.57 -3.87
C SER A 12 29.99 19.97 -2.50
N PHE A 13 29.12 20.06 -1.49
CA PHE A 13 29.54 20.15 -0.09
C PHE A 13 28.51 19.40 0.81
N PHE A 14 29.01 18.90 1.95
CA PHE A 14 28.21 18.29 3.01
C PHE A 14 28.76 18.69 4.36
N ASN A 15 27.99 19.42 5.17
CA ASN A 15 28.37 19.84 6.51
C ASN A 15 27.41 19.22 7.54
N ALA A 16 27.97 18.68 8.62
CA ALA A 16 27.21 18.22 9.77
C ALA A 16 27.61 19.01 11.03
N THR A 17 26.60 19.49 11.75
CA THR A 17 26.76 20.10 13.06
C THR A 17 25.95 19.32 14.08
N VAL A 18 26.59 18.76 15.10
CA VAL A 18 25.97 17.98 16.16
C VAL A 18 26.04 18.72 17.47
N TYR A 19 24.91 18.87 18.14
CA TYR A 19 24.79 19.47 19.46
C TYR A 19 24.58 18.34 20.48
N ARG A 20 25.63 18.01 21.21
CA ARG A 20 25.63 16.86 22.13
C ARG A 20 26.59 17.13 23.31
N ASP A 21 26.28 16.57 24.48
CA ASP A 21 27.12 16.61 25.68
C ASP A 21 27.54 18.04 26.08
N GLY A 22 26.65 19.01 25.85
CA GLY A 22 26.87 20.40 26.22
C GLY A 22 27.79 21.20 25.23
N TYR A 23 28.13 20.60 24.09
CA TYR A 23 29.01 21.21 23.08
C TYR A 23 28.46 21.10 21.65
N GLU A 24 28.94 21.96 20.79
CA GLU A 24 28.76 21.91 19.34
C GLU A 24 29.96 21.16 18.71
N TYR A 25 29.69 20.26 17.78
CA TYR A 25 30.70 19.54 17.00
C TYR A 25 30.42 19.75 15.53
N THR A 26 31.44 20.10 14.74
CA THR A 26 31.30 20.35 13.30
C THR A 26 32.27 19.51 12.50
N ILE A 27 31.82 19.05 11.34
CA ILE A 27 32.62 18.32 10.34
C ILE A 27 32.12 18.69 8.94
N GLY A 28 33.01 18.76 7.95
CA GLY A 28 32.64 19.15 6.59
C GLY A 28 33.40 18.41 5.52
N PHE A 29 32.70 18.18 4.41
CA PHE A 29 33.18 17.39 3.26
C PHE A 29 32.88 18.16 1.96
N GLU A 30 33.70 17.93 0.92
CA GLU A 30 33.44 18.34 -0.45
C GLU A 30 33.63 17.13 -1.38
N LYS A 31 32.63 16.84 -2.21
CA LYS A 31 32.61 15.67 -3.11
C LYS A 31 33.00 14.35 -2.38
N GLY A 32 32.54 14.18 -1.14
CA GLY A 32 32.85 13.02 -0.29
C GLY A 32 34.20 13.07 0.43
N LEU A 33 35.07 14.01 0.11
CA LEU A 33 36.39 14.16 0.73
C LEU A 33 36.34 15.05 1.98
N LEU A 34 37.01 14.63 3.05
CA LEU A 34 37.09 15.40 4.29
C LEU A 34 37.87 16.68 4.10
N VAL A 35 37.22 17.86 4.19
CA VAL A 35 37.89 19.17 4.08
C VAL A 35 37.92 19.94 5.41
N LYS A 36 36.97 19.68 6.30
CA LYS A 36 36.91 20.24 7.65
C LYS A 36 36.87 19.09 8.66
N PRO A 37 37.99 18.75 9.31
CA PRO A 37 38.00 17.66 10.29
C PRO A 37 37.08 17.95 11.47
N LEU A 38 36.70 16.90 12.20
CA LEU A 38 35.84 17.04 13.37
C LEU A 38 36.43 17.99 14.38
N LYS A 39 35.68 19.06 14.68
CA LYS A 39 36.10 20.11 15.62
C LYS A 39 35.04 20.24 16.74
N LYS A 40 35.50 20.20 17.99
CA LYS A 40 34.72 20.62 19.14
C LYS A 40 34.66 22.14 19.18
N GLY A 41 33.44 22.68 19.15
CA GLY A 41 33.17 24.13 19.17
C GLY A 41 32.75 24.64 20.54
N ARG A 42 31.86 25.62 20.55
CA ARG A 42 31.39 26.32 21.76
C ARG A 42 30.46 25.45 22.63
N LYS A 43 30.38 25.82 23.91
CA LYS A 43 29.35 25.27 24.83
C LYS A 43 27.95 25.66 24.36
N THR A 44 27.01 24.75 24.48
CA THR A 44 25.61 25.00 24.08
C THR A 44 24.65 24.15 24.94
N LYS A 45 23.44 24.69 25.15
CA LYS A 45 22.33 23.95 25.76
C LYS A 45 21.46 23.21 24.69
N ARG A 46 21.75 23.42 23.42
CA ARG A 46 21.01 22.78 22.33
C ARG A 46 21.34 21.30 22.27
N THR A 47 20.37 20.51 21.80
CA THR A 47 20.54 19.10 21.42
C THR A 47 20.02 18.90 20.01
N GLY A 48 20.60 17.93 19.29
CA GLY A 48 20.15 17.60 17.93
C GLY A 48 21.25 17.67 16.89
N THR A 49 20.87 17.53 15.63
CA THR A 49 21.79 17.52 14.48
C THR A 49 21.30 18.47 13.39
N LYS A 50 22.20 19.23 12.81
CA LYS A 50 21.98 20.05 11.61
C LYS A 50 22.81 19.46 10.46
N ILE A 51 22.16 19.16 9.35
CA ILE A 51 22.82 18.75 8.11
C ILE A 51 22.57 19.80 7.05
N GLU A 52 23.62 20.22 6.35
CA GLU A 52 23.59 21.15 5.22
C GLU A 52 24.36 20.52 4.07
N TYR A 53 23.73 20.42 2.92
CA TYR A 53 24.40 19.89 1.72
C TYR A 53 23.81 20.51 0.44
N CYS A 54 24.58 20.44 -0.61
CA CYS A 54 24.14 20.77 -1.96
C CYS A 54 24.59 19.66 -2.89
N LEU A 55 23.65 19.13 -3.68
CA LEU A 55 23.98 18.12 -4.68
C LEU A 55 24.95 18.72 -5.72
N ASP A 56 25.85 17.89 -6.24
CA ASP A 56 26.77 18.27 -7.28
C ASP A 56 26.04 18.33 -8.62
N ASN A 57 26.02 19.50 -9.26
CA ASN A 57 25.35 19.73 -10.55
C ASN A 57 25.99 18.94 -11.71
N GLU A 58 27.24 18.47 -11.55
CA GLU A 58 27.88 17.58 -12.51
C GLU A 58 27.29 16.17 -12.49
N ILE A 59 26.70 15.77 -11.34
CA ILE A 59 26.07 14.45 -11.14
C ILE A 59 24.55 14.54 -11.28
N TYR A 60 23.94 15.60 -10.75
CA TYR A 60 22.50 15.81 -10.74
C TYR A 60 22.13 17.14 -11.40
N SER A 61 21.60 17.07 -12.60
CA SER A 61 21.11 18.24 -13.36
C SER A 61 19.67 18.63 -13.00
N GLU A 62 18.89 17.72 -12.42
CA GLU A 62 17.48 17.93 -12.12
C GLU A 62 17.30 18.68 -10.78
N LYS A 63 16.34 19.61 -10.77
CA LYS A 63 15.94 20.30 -9.54
C LYS A 63 15.08 19.36 -8.68
N VAL A 64 15.19 19.53 -7.35
CA VAL A 64 14.35 18.83 -6.38
C VAL A 64 12.86 19.17 -6.62
N ASP A 65 12.02 18.15 -6.79
CA ASP A 65 10.58 18.32 -6.85
C ASP A 65 10.02 18.62 -5.45
N LEU A 66 9.80 19.90 -5.18
CA LEU A 66 9.30 20.35 -3.88
C LEU A 66 7.90 19.83 -3.53
N ASN A 67 7.06 19.54 -4.54
CA ASN A 67 5.73 18.97 -4.31
C ASN A 67 5.84 17.51 -3.84
N LYS A 68 6.72 16.71 -4.45
CA LYS A 68 7.00 15.36 -3.98
C LYS A 68 7.59 15.36 -2.57
N LEU A 69 8.49 16.30 -2.30
CA LEU A 69 9.08 16.44 -0.97
C LEU A 69 8.02 16.81 0.07
N ALA A 70 7.15 17.80 -0.21
CA ALA A 70 6.06 18.18 0.69
C ALA A 70 5.11 17.01 0.99
N LYS A 71 4.74 16.22 -0.03
CA LYS A 71 3.92 15.00 0.15
C LYS A 71 4.63 13.98 1.06
N LYS A 72 5.93 13.77 0.87
CA LYS A 72 6.71 12.86 1.72
C LYS A 72 6.82 13.35 3.16
N LEU A 73 7.01 14.65 3.38
CA LEU A 73 7.02 15.23 4.73
C LEU A 73 5.65 15.08 5.42
N LYS A 74 4.56 15.28 4.66
CA LYS A 74 3.19 15.06 5.17
C LYS A 74 2.96 13.58 5.52
N GLU A 75 3.38 12.63 4.67
CA GLU A 75 3.33 11.20 4.96
C GLU A 75 4.05 10.85 6.26
N LEU A 76 5.26 11.37 6.45
CA LEU A 76 6.03 11.14 7.67
C LEU A 76 5.33 11.67 8.93
N SER A 77 4.59 12.77 8.83
CA SER A 77 3.84 13.32 9.97
C SER A 77 2.66 12.43 10.40
N TYR A 78 2.10 11.64 9.48
CA TYR A 78 1.06 10.65 9.81
C TYR A 78 1.61 9.35 10.40
N LEU A 79 2.79 8.92 9.91
CA LEU A 79 3.41 7.65 10.33
C LEU A 79 4.12 7.72 11.68
N ASN A 80 4.37 8.93 12.19
CA ASN A 80 5.13 9.13 13.42
C ASN A 80 4.37 10.02 14.40
N ASP A 81 3.79 9.39 15.39
CA ASP A 81 3.12 10.09 16.48
C ASP A 81 4.11 10.96 17.26
N GLY A 82 3.69 12.17 17.62
CA GLY A 82 4.51 13.16 18.32
C GLY A 82 5.55 13.91 17.47
N LEU A 83 5.74 13.54 16.19
CA LEU A 83 6.69 14.22 15.30
C LEU A 83 6.12 15.55 14.79
N THR A 84 6.87 16.64 14.99
CA THR A 84 6.59 17.93 14.38
C THR A 84 7.60 18.21 13.27
N ILE A 85 7.13 18.45 12.05
CA ILE A 85 7.94 18.77 10.88
C ILE A 85 7.70 20.23 10.51
N LYS A 86 8.79 21.00 10.39
CA LYS A 86 8.74 22.38 9.87
C LYS A 86 9.58 22.44 8.62
N TYR A 87 9.03 23.01 7.56
CA TYR A 87 9.78 23.21 6.33
C TYR A 87 9.46 24.58 5.70
N ASN A 88 10.40 25.08 4.90
CA ASN A 88 10.25 26.31 4.14
C ASN A 88 10.90 26.11 2.76
N PHE A 89 10.13 26.32 1.71
CA PHE A 89 10.60 26.23 0.32
C PHE A 89 10.80 27.61 -0.35
N GLY A 90 10.75 28.68 0.45
CA GLY A 90 10.88 30.06 -0.02
C GLY A 90 9.69 30.95 0.35
N ASP A 91 8.48 30.38 0.41
CA ASP A 91 7.23 31.12 0.61
C ASP A 91 6.79 31.24 2.08
N GLY A 92 7.69 30.93 3.03
CA GLY A 92 7.40 30.97 4.47
C GLY A 92 7.40 29.58 5.13
N TRP A 93 7.28 29.57 6.45
CA TRP A 93 7.32 28.35 7.24
C TRP A 93 5.99 27.62 7.28
N ILE A 94 5.99 26.37 6.87
CA ILE A 94 4.87 25.43 7.02
C ILE A 94 5.17 24.52 8.21
N ASN A 95 4.19 24.35 9.09
CA ASN A 95 4.30 23.52 10.29
C ASN A 95 3.32 22.35 10.20
N LEU A 96 3.85 21.14 10.00
CA LEU A 96 3.11 19.91 10.05
C LEU A 96 3.21 19.34 11.47
N LYS A 97 2.12 19.41 12.21
CA LYS A 97 1.99 18.67 13.46
C LYS A 97 1.75 17.20 13.17
N SER A 98 2.16 16.34 14.08
CA SER A 98 1.82 14.93 14.05
C SER A 98 0.29 14.76 13.93
N SER A 99 -0.11 13.89 13.03
CA SER A 99 -1.48 13.47 12.79
C SER A 99 -1.56 11.95 12.85
N SER A 100 -2.75 11.40 12.99
CA SER A 100 -2.92 9.96 13.12
C SER A 100 -2.96 9.23 11.78
N LEU A 101 -2.75 7.91 11.79
CA LEU A 101 -3.00 7.06 10.61
C LEU A 101 -4.46 7.13 10.15
N VAL A 102 -5.39 7.40 11.07
CA VAL A 102 -6.81 7.62 10.75
C VAL A 102 -6.98 8.87 9.89
N ASP A 103 -6.23 9.94 10.18
CA ASP A 103 -6.28 11.16 9.37
C ASP A 103 -5.61 10.95 8.01
N TYR A 104 -4.56 10.14 7.96
CA TYR A 104 -3.96 9.73 6.69
C TYR A 104 -4.95 8.94 5.83
N LEU A 105 -5.67 7.98 6.41
CA LEU A 105 -6.70 7.24 5.69
C LEU A 105 -7.77 8.17 5.12
N LYS A 106 -8.24 9.18 5.90
CA LYS A 106 -9.21 10.17 5.43
C LYS A 106 -8.67 10.99 4.26
N ASP A 107 -7.41 11.40 4.30
CA ASP A 107 -6.76 12.16 3.22
C ASP A 107 -6.69 11.39 1.89
N ILE A 108 -6.45 10.09 1.93
CA ILE A 108 -6.39 9.25 0.73
C ILE A 108 -7.75 8.71 0.30
N THR A 109 -8.78 8.86 1.14
CA THR A 109 -10.13 8.38 0.83
C THR A 109 -10.89 9.45 0.06
N THR A 110 -11.23 9.17 -1.19
CA THR A 110 -11.88 10.12 -2.11
C THR A 110 -13.39 9.92 -2.26
N LYS A 111 -13.93 8.83 -1.72
CA LYS A 111 -15.33 8.42 -1.86
C LYS A 111 -16.02 8.32 -0.51
N GLU A 112 -17.35 8.32 -0.53
CA GLU A 112 -18.14 8.11 0.67
C GLU A 112 -17.89 6.75 1.31
N THR A 113 -17.71 6.72 2.62
CA THR A 113 -17.30 5.53 3.37
C THR A 113 -18.48 4.87 4.09
N ILE A 114 -18.35 3.55 4.27
CA ILE A 114 -19.25 2.75 5.11
C ILE A 114 -18.81 2.92 6.57
N GLY A 115 -19.49 3.81 7.29
CA GLY A 115 -19.20 4.08 8.70
C GLY A 115 -17.87 4.83 8.94
N LYS A 116 -17.35 4.70 10.18
CA LYS A 116 -16.11 5.34 10.59
C LYS A 116 -14.91 4.43 10.31
N PRO A 117 -13.70 4.99 10.10
CA PRO A 117 -12.48 4.20 10.01
C PRO A 117 -12.29 3.28 11.22
N LEU A 118 -11.79 2.07 10.98
CA LEU A 118 -11.38 1.11 12.00
C LEU A 118 -9.88 1.19 12.17
N TYR A 119 -9.40 1.19 13.42
CA TYR A 119 -7.99 1.26 13.75
C TYR A 119 -7.63 0.14 14.71
N PHE A 120 -6.61 -0.64 14.37
CA PHE A 120 -6.08 -1.75 15.16
C PHE A 120 -4.59 -1.55 15.42
N LYS A 121 -4.15 -1.90 16.62
CA LYS A 121 -2.74 -1.81 17.01
C LYS A 121 -2.37 -2.96 17.93
N SER A 122 -1.23 -3.56 17.67
CA SER A 122 -0.59 -4.55 18.55
C SER A 122 0.90 -4.31 18.60
N THR A 123 1.50 -4.61 19.74
CA THR A 123 2.96 -4.56 19.91
C THR A 123 3.40 -5.88 20.56
N GLN A 124 4.24 -6.63 19.86
CA GLN A 124 4.82 -7.90 20.31
C GLN A 124 6.29 -7.96 19.89
N ASP A 125 7.17 -8.45 20.76
CA ASP A 125 8.60 -8.70 20.46
C ASP A 125 9.30 -7.54 19.74
N ASN A 126 9.14 -6.31 20.26
CA ASN A 126 9.67 -5.07 19.64
C ASN A 126 9.13 -4.74 18.24
N THR A 127 8.09 -5.42 17.81
CA THR A 127 7.37 -5.12 16.57
C THR A 127 6.00 -4.53 16.88
N THR A 128 5.74 -3.35 16.35
CA THR A 128 4.42 -2.71 16.40
C THR A 128 3.76 -2.83 15.03
N VAL A 129 2.55 -3.38 15.04
CA VAL A 129 1.65 -3.45 13.88
C VAL A 129 0.52 -2.45 14.09
N GLU A 130 0.32 -1.56 13.15
CA GLU A 130 -0.78 -0.62 13.13
C GLU A 130 -1.52 -0.78 11.80
N VAL A 131 -2.83 -0.95 11.88
CA VAL A 131 -3.71 -1.08 10.71
C VAL A 131 -4.85 -0.10 10.84
N VAL A 132 -5.11 0.66 9.79
CA VAL A 132 -6.32 1.46 9.67
C VAL A 132 -6.99 1.12 8.35
N LEU A 133 -8.30 0.96 8.37
CA LEU A 133 -9.07 0.60 7.17
C LEU A 133 -10.47 1.21 7.19
N ASN A 134 -11.04 1.37 6.00
CA ASN A 134 -12.45 1.63 5.78
C ASN A 134 -12.88 1.08 4.42
N TYR A 135 -14.18 0.97 4.22
CA TYR A 135 -14.77 0.61 2.94
C TYR A 135 -15.54 1.80 2.35
N CYS A 136 -15.48 1.95 1.04
CA CYS A 136 -16.22 2.96 0.29
C CYS A 136 -17.38 2.33 -0.49
N ASN A 137 -18.52 3.02 -0.55
CA ASN A 137 -19.70 2.51 -1.26
C ASN A 137 -19.44 2.37 -2.77
N ASP A 138 -19.02 3.44 -3.42
CA ASP A 138 -18.88 3.54 -4.89
C ASP A 138 -17.42 3.45 -5.34
N LEU A 139 -16.66 2.53 -4.75
CA LEU A 139 -15.30 2.21 -5.16
C LEU A 139 -15.23 0.72 -5.51
N TYR A 140 -14.80 0.41 -6.73
CA TYR A 140 -14.68 -0.94 -7.27
C TYR A 140 -13.24 -1.44 -7.34
N SER A 141 -12.30 -0.60 -6.95
CA SER A 141 -10.89 -0.94 -6.75
C SER A 141 -10.54 -0.90 -5.27
N ASN A 142 -9.29 -1.17 -4.94
CA ASN A 142 -8.78 -0.95 -3.58
C ASN A 142 -7.61 0.02 -3.59
N THR A 143 -7.37 0.63 -2.44
CA THR A 143 -6.19 1.45 -2.18
C THR A 143 -5.58 0.98 -0.86
N ILE A 144 -4.47 0.26 -0.93
CA ILE A 144 -3.79 -0.26 0.26
C ILE A 144 -2.36 0.27 0.25
N LEU A 145 -2.04 1.11 1.23
CA LEU A 145 -0.68 1.58 1.46
C LEU A 145 -0.01 0.74 2.54
N THR A 146 1.23 0.36 2.30
CA THR A 146 1.98 -0.45 3.25
C THR A 146 3.32 0.18 3.58
N PHE A 147 3.66 0.22 4.87
CA PHE A 147 4.87 0.86 5.37
C PHE A 147 5.61 -0.04 6.35
N VAL A 148 6.94 0.02 6.28
CA VAL A 148 7.83 -0.59 7.25
C VAL A 148 8.89 0.43 7.65
N ASN A 149 8.92 0.82 8.94
CA ASN A 149 9.82 1.85 9.46
C ASN A 149 9.82 3.12 8.58
N ASN A 150 8.61 3.64 8.24
CA ASN A 150 8.38 4.83 7.40
C ASN A 150 8.75 4.67 5.91
N ILE A 151 9.13 3.46 5.47
CA ILE A 151 9.43 3.17 4.07
C ILE A 151 8.18 2.57 3.45
N ASN A 152 7.72 3.16 2.34
CA ASN A 152 6.60 2.62 1.57
C ASN A 152 7.06 1.37 0.80
N THR A 153 6.43 0.24 1.09
CA THR A 153 6.70 -1.05 0.42
C THR A 153 5.76 -1.22 -0.77
N LEU A 154 6.12 -0.60 -1.90
CA LEU A 154 5.24 -0.53 -3.09
C LEU A 154 4.84 -1.90 -3.65
N ASN A 155 5.70 -2.91 -3.50
CA ASN A 155 5.42 -4.30 -3.92
C ASN A 155 4.76 -5.12 -2.79
N GLY A 156 4.46 -4.50 -1.65
CA GLY A 156 3.86 -5.17 -0.49
C GLY A 156 4.85 -6.05 0.26
N GLY A 157 4.44 -7.30 0.52
CA GLY A 157 5.21 -8.28 1.27
C GLY A 157 4.34 -9.09 2.24
N ASP A 158 4.99 -9.72 3.21
CA ASP A 158 4.32 -10.60 4.17
C ASP A 158 3.26 -9.88 5.02
N HIS A 159 3.48 -8.63 5.41
CA HIS A 159 2.49 -7.81 6.13
C HIS A 159 1.23 -7.55 5.30
N LEU A 160 1.35 -7.27 3.99
CA LEU A 160 0.20 -7.13 3.10
C LEU A 160 -0.55 -8.45 2.92
N SER A 161 0.20 -9.55 2.77
CA SER A 161 -0.37 -10.89 2.65
C SER A 161 -1.12 -11.30 3.91
N GLY A 162 -0.55 -11.01 5.09
CA GLY A 162 -1.19 -11.20 6.39
C GLY A 162 -2.47 -10.37 6.55
N PHE A 163 -2.42 -9.09 6.19
CA PHE A 163 -3.59 -8.21 6.22
C PHE A 163 -4.75 -8.74 5.36
N LYS A 164 -4.48 -9.10 4.11
CA LYS A 164 -5.49 -9.65 3.20
C LYS A 164 -6.08 -10.97 3.73
N ALA A 165 -5.23 -11.85 4.25
CA ALA A 165 -5.66 -13.11 4.84
C ALA A 165 -6.51 -12.91 6.10
N GLY A 166 -6.13 -11.95 6.96
CA GLY A 166 -6.87 -11.62 8.19
C GLY A 166 -8.27 -11.10 7.93
N ILE A 167 -8.43 -10.16 6.99
CA ILE A 167 -9.76 -9.66 6.60
C ILE A 167 -10.63 -10.77 6.02
N LEU A 168 -10.07 -11.58 5.12
CA LEU A 168 -10.80 -12.72 4.54
C LEU A 168 -11.24 -13.71 5.60
N GLN A 169 -10.39 -14.01 6.58
CA GLN A 169 -10.71 -14.91 7.68
C GLN A 169 -11.83 -14.34 8.56
N ALA A 170 -11.78 -13.06 8.91
CA ALA A 170 -12.81 -12.40 9.70
C ALA A 170 -14.19 -12.41 9.00
N LEU A 171 -14.23 -12.16 7.70
CA LEU A 171 -15.48 -12.18 6.94
C LEU A 171 -16.03 -13.60 6.75
N LYS A 172 -15.18 -14.61 6.64
CA LYS A 172 -15.61 -16.01 6.64
C LYS A 172 -16.21 -16.44 7.97
N SER A 173 -15.67 -15.95 9.10
CA SER A 173 -16.16 -16.30 10.43
C SER A 173 -17.59 -15.81 10.70
N ILE A 174 -18.05 -14.74 10.06
CA ILE A 174 -19.45 -14.27 10.14
C ILE A 174 -20.38 -14.96 9.14
N GLY A 175 -19.93 -16.01 8.45
CA GLY A 175 -20.76 -16.91 7.64
C GLY A 175 -20.94 -16.51 6.19
N ILE A 176 -20.15 -15.57 5.63
CA ILE A 176 -20.21 -15.25 4.20
C ILE A 176 -19.58 -16.40 3.41
N LYS A 177 -20.39 -17.04 2.55
CA LYS A 177 -19.98 -18.17 1.70
C LYS A 177 -19.42 -17.68 0.36
N ASP A 178 -18.61 -18.53 -0.28
CA ASP A 178 -18.06 -18.32 -1.63
C ASP A 178 -17.25 -17.03 -1.81
N ILE A 179 -16.83 -16.38 -0.70
CA ILE A 179 -16.05 -15.18 -0.70
C ILE A 179 -14.60 -15.45 -1.11
N THR A 180 -14.09 -14.67 -2.04
CA THR A 180 -12.68 -14.65 -2.45
C THR A 180 -11.96 -13.42 -1.93
N GLN A 181 -10.64 -13.41 -2.05
CA GLN A 181 -9.83 -12.25 -1.67
C GLN A 181 -10.19 -11.00 -2.48
N ASP A 182 -10.48 -11.15 -3.77
CA ASP A 182 -10.84 -10.02 -4.63
C ASP A 182 -12.18 -9.39 -4.22
N ASP A 183 -13.17 -10.21 -3.84
CA ASP A 183 -14.46 -9.71 -3.32
C ASP A 183 -14.28 -8.87 -2.06
N VAL A 184 -13.34 -9.26 -1.20
CA VAL A 184 -13.03 -8.56 0.07
C VAL A 184 -12.31 -7.24 -0.17
N LEU A 185 -11.47 -7.18 -1.19
CA LEU A 185 -10.66 -5.99 -1.48
C LEU A 185 -11.43 -4.90 -2.23
N GLU A 186 -12.56 -5.21 -2.83
CA GLU A 186 -13.36 -4.23 -3.57
C GLU A 186 -13.90 -3.14 -2.65
N GLY A 187 -13.53 -1.91 -2.94
CA GLY A 187 -13.91 -0.73 -2.16
C GLY A 187 -13.10 -0.51 -0.88
N LEU A 188 -12.09 -1.33 -0.61
CA LEU A 188 -11.25 -1.21 0.57
C LEU A 188 -10.21 -0.09 0.41
N VAL A 189 -10.14 0.80 1.40
CA VAL A 189 -9.03 1.73 1.60
C VAL A 189 -8.37 1.39 2.92
N ALA A 190 -7.06 1.14 2.91
CA ALA A 190 -6.34 0.70 4.10
C ALA A 190 -4.89 1.19 4.14
N ILE A 191 -4.35 1.29 5.35
CA ILE A 191 -2.93 1.52 5.60
C ILE A 191 -2.46 0.47 6.60
N VAL A 192 -1.37 -0.22 6.28
CA VAL A 192 -0.69 -1.18 7.14
C VAL A 192 0.71 -0.65 7.45
N ASN A 193 0.97 -0.33 8.70
CA ASN A 193 2.23 0.25 9.15
C ASN A 193 2.92 -0.68 10.15
N ILE A 194 4.16 -1.07 9.85
CA ILE A 194 4.99 -1.92 10.69
C ILE A 194 6.16 -1.12 11.21
N LYS A 195 6.42 -1.19 12.51
CA LYS A 195 7.64 -0.68 13.15
C LYS A 195 8.35 -1.85 13.80
N THR A 196 9.55 -2.16 13.36
CA THR A 196 10.38 -3.27 13.88
C THR A 196 11.86 -2.90 13.88
N LEU A 197 12.64 -3.53 14.75
CA LEU A 197 14.07 -3.22 14.87
C LEU A 197 14.88 -3.70 13.65
N GLU A 198 14.60 -4.88 13.15
CA GLU A 198 15.38 -5.54 12.10
C GLU A 198 14.52 -6.00 10.91
N PRO A 199 14.04 -5.06 10.09
CA PRO A 199 13.24 -5.43 8.93
C PRO A 199 14.09 -6.15 7.86
N LYS A 200 13.57 -7.27 7.36
CA LYS A 200 14.18 -8.03 6.26
C LYS A 200 13.42 -7.74 4.97
N PHE A 201 14.11 -7.22 3.97
CA PHE A 201 13.55 -6.93 2.67
C PHE A 201 14.15 -7.86 1.61
N GLU A 202 13.42 -8.11 0.53
CA GLU A 202 13.90 -8.91 -0.60
C GLU A 202 15.12 -8.28 -1.29
N GLY A 203 15.23 -6.94 -1.27
CA GLY A 203 16.34 -6.22 -1.88
C GLY A 203 16.62 -4.87 -1.25
N GLN A 204 17.73 -4.23 -1.65
CA GLN A 204 18.17 -2.94 -1.12
C GLN A 204 17.18 -1.78 -1.40
N ASN A 205 16.35 -1.89 -2.43
CA ASN A 205 15.30 -0.93 -2.76
C ASN A 205 14.15 -0.92 -1.73
N LYS A 206 14.07 -1.95 -0.86
CA LYS A 206 13.10 -2.09 0.24
C LYS A 206 11.64 -2.05 -0.19
N LEU A 207 11.34 -2.49 -1.40
CA LEU A 207 9.98 -2.46 -1.95
C LEU A 207 9.09 -3.61 -1.46
N TYR A 208 9.69 -4.70 -0.99
CA TYR A 208 8.99 -5.90 -0.53
C TYR A 208 9.53 -6.37 0.83
N LEU A 209 8.64 -6.54 1.82
CA LEU A 209 8.99 -7.09 3.13
C LEU A 209 8.92 -8.61 3.11
N GLN A 210 10.02 -9.25 3.50
CA GLN A 210 10.14 -10.71 3.59
C GLN A 210 10.34 -11.15 5.06
N MET A 211 9.24 -11.29 5.80
CA MET A 211 9.20 -11.65 7.22
C MET A 211 7.95 -12.48 7.52
N PRO A 212 7.99 -13.82 7.37
CA PRO A 212 6.82 -14.68 7.58
C PRO A 212 6.17 -14.54 8.97
N GLU A 213 6.96 -14.23 10.00
CA GLU A 213 6.48 -13.96 11.36
C GLU A 213 5.54 -12.74 11.41
N ILE A 214 5.84 -11.69 10.66
CA ILE A 214 5.00 -10.50 10.54
C ILE A 214 3.67 -10.83 9.86
N ARG A 215 3.68 -11.73 8.89
CA ARG A 215 2.46 -12.18 8.21
C ARG A 215 1.45 -12.76 9.21
N GLU A 216 1.88 -13.65 10.09
CA GLU A 216 0.97 -14.25 11.07
C GLU A 216 0.56 -13.24 12.14
N GLN A 217 1.44 -12.37 12.62
CA GLN A 217 1.08 -11.30 13.56
C GLN A 217 -0.01 -10.37 12.98
N VAL A 218 0.18 -9.89 11.76
CA VAL A 218 -0.79 -9.02 11.09
C VAL A 218 -2.11 -9.75 10.84
N LYS A 219 -2.05 -11.00 10.38
CA LYS A 219 -3.24 -11.82 10.11
C LYS A 219 -4.08 -12.02 11.37
N ASN A 220 -3.44 -12.39 12.49
CA ASN A 220 -4.13 -12.62 13.75
C ASN A 220 -4.75 -11.33 14.30
N LEU A 221 -3.97 -10.25 14.38
CA LEU A 221 -4.47 -8.93 14.81
C LEU A 221 -5.70 -8.51 14.00
N VAL A 222 -5.61 -8.58 12.67
CA VAL A 222 -6.69 -8.14 11.79
C VAL A 222 -7.90 -9.07 11.89
N SER A 223 -7.68 -10.40 11.89
CA SER A 223 -8.76 -11.36 11.99
C SER A 223 -9.56 -11.21 13.30
N GLU A 224 -8.87 -11.09 14.43
CA GLU A 224 -9.49 -10.95 15.73
C GLU A 224 -10.20 -9.59 15.89
N SER A 225 -9.47 -8.50 15.69
CA SER A 225 -10.01 -7.15 15.87
C SER A 225 -11.14 -6.82 14.89
N PHE A 226 -11.02 -7.28 13.63
CA PHE A 226 -12.07 -7.01 12.65
C PHE A 226 -13.32 -7.87 12.90
N SER A 227 -13.17 -9.12 13.36
CA SER A 227 -14.31 -9.96 13.78
C SER A 227 -15.04 -9.35 14.97
N GLU A 228 -14.31 -8.82 15.94
CA GLU A 228 -14.90 -8.11 17.08
C GLU A 228 -15.68 -6.87 16.65
N GLU A 229 -15.11 -6.05 15.78
CA GLU A 229 -15.77 -4.86 15.22
C GLU A 229 -17.04 -5.22 14.45
N LEU A 230 -17.02 -6.28 13.65
CA LEU A 230 -18.21 -6.77 12.92
C LEU A 230 -19.30 -7.27 13.88
N SER A 231 -18.92 -7.89 14.99
CA SER A 231 -19.86 -8.37 16.01
C SER A 231 -20.50 -7.20 16.78
N ASN A 232 -19.68 -6.18 17.14
CA ASN A 232 -20.11 -5.05 17.94
C ASN A 232 -20.90 -4.02 17.12
N LYS A 233 -20.57 -3.82 15.84
CA LYS A 233 -21.16 -2.80 14.96
C LYS A 233 -22.11 -3.41 13.92
N LYS A 234 -23.25 -3.91 14.35
CA LYS A 234 -24.22 -4.64 13.50
C LYS A 234 -24.63 -3.88 12.22
N THR A 235 -24.80 -2.55 12.30
CA THR A 235 -25.16 -1.73 11.12
C THR A 235 -24.04 -1.72 10.10
N PHE A 236 -22.79 -1.51 10.53
CA PHE A 236 -21.61 -1.56 9.69
C PHE A 236 -21.45 -2.95 9.06
N ALA A 237 -21.55 -4.02 9.87
CA ALA A 237 -21.46 -5.40 9.40
C ALA A 237 -22.52 -5.71 8.32
N LYS A 238 -23.77 -5.26 8.50
CA LYS A 238 -24.84 -5.42 7.53
C LYS A 238 -24.54 -4.69 6.20
N GLN A 239 -24.13 -3.43 6.27
CA GLN A 239 -23.77 -2.64 5.08
C GLN A 239 -22.60 -3.25 4.32
N LEU A 240 -21.54 -3.63 5.04
CA LEU A 240 -20.37 -4.28 4.46
C LEU A 240 -20.72 -5.65 3.83
N THR A 241 -21.50 -6.48 4.52
CA THR A 241 -21.96 -7.77 3.98
C THR A 241 -22.77 -7.58 2.71
N SER A 242 -23.65 -6.57 2.68
CA SER A 242 -24.44 -6.26 1.48
C SER A 242 -23.55 -5.91 0.29
N LYS A 243 -22.54 -5.04 0.50
CA LYS A 243 -21.55 -4.66 -0.53
C LYS A 243 -20.79 -5.89 -1.03
N ILE A 244 -20.24 -6.70 -0.14
CA ILE A 244 -19.47 -7.90 -0.49
C ILE A 244 -20.33 -8.91 -1.26
N ASN A 245 -21.60 -9.09 -0.88
CA ASN A 245 -22.51 -9.98 -1.59
C ASN A 245 -22.79 -9.52 -3.03
N VAL A 246 -22.81 -8.20 -3.28
CA VAL A 246 -22.90 -7.64 -4.64
C VAL A 246 -21.66 -8.02 -5.46
N SER A 247 -20.46 -7.87 -4.91
CA SER A 247 -19.20 -8.27 -5.57
C SER A 247 -19.15 -9.77 -5.87
N ILE A 248 -19.53 -10.62 -4.89
CA ILE A 248 -19.62 -12.09 -5.07
C ILE A 248 -20.58 -12.43 -6.22
N LYS A 249 -21.78 -11.82 -6.22
CA LYS A 249 -22.78 -12.06 -7.26
C LYS A 249 -22.24 -11.65 -8.63
N ALA A 250 -21.69 -10.46 -8.77
CA ALA A 250 -21.11 -9.97 -10.02
C ALA A 250 -20.02 -10.91 -10.57
N ARG A 251 -19.13 -11.40 -9.68
CA ARG A 251 -18.06 -12.35 -10.04
C ARG A 251 -18.65 -13.70 -10.51
N LEU A 252 -19.66 -14.23 -9.81
CA LEU A 252 -20.30 -15.51 -10.17
C LEU A 252 -21.06 -15.38 -11.48
N ASP A 253 -21.76 -14.30 -11.72
CA ASP A 253 -22.49 -14.05 -12.97
C ASP A 253 -21.53 -13.90 -14.16
N ALA A 254 -20.42 -13.16 -13.98
CA ALA A 254 -19.37 -13.08 -14.98
C ALA A 254 -18.72 -14.44 -15.29
N LYS A 255 -18.51 -15.28 -14.28
CA LYS A 255 -18.00 -16.66 -14.47
C LYS A 255 -18.97 -17.50 -15.30
N LYS A 256 -20.26 -17.49 -14.95
CA LYS A 256 -21.33 -18.22 -15.70
C LYS A 256 -21.40 -17.75 -17.16
N ALA A 257 -21.37 -16.44 -17.40
CA ALA A 257 -21.38 -15.88 -18.75
C ALA A 257 -20.19 -16.38 -19.59
N ARG A 258 -18.97 -16.38 -19.00
CA ARG A 258 -17.77 -16.92 -19.68
C ARG A 258 -17.86 -18.42 -19.96
N GLU A 259 -18.41 -19.21 -19.04
CA GLU A 259 -18.60 -20.66 -19.22
C GLU A 259 -19.62 -20.96 -20.33
N ASN A 260 -20.74 -20.20 -20.38
CA ASN A 260 -21.73 -20.32 -21.41
C ASN A 260 -21.18 -19.98 -22.80
N ALA A 261 -20.45 -18.87 -22.90
CA ALA A 261 -19.78 -18.49 -24.15
C ALA A 261 -18.77 -19.56 -24.64
N ARG A 262 -18.03 -20.18 -23.69
CA ARG A 262 -17.11 -21.30 -24.02
C ARG A 262 -17.85 -22.55 -24.48
N LYS A 263 -18.99 -22.87 -23.85
CA LYS A 263 -19.85 -24.03 -24.26
C LYS A 263 -20.42 -23.81 -25.67
N GLN A 264 -20.95 -22.61 -25.96
CA GLN A 264 -21.41 -22.24 -27.31
C GLN A 264 -20.31 -22.37 -28.35
N LYS A 265 -19.09 -21.84 -28.06
CA LYS A 265 -17.95 -21.93 -28.97
C LYS A 265 -17.48 -23.39 -29.20
N LYS A 266 -17.63 -24.28 -28.18
CA LYS A 266 -17.32 -25.69 -28.33
C LYS A 266 -18.42 -26.40 -29.16
N ALA A 267 -19.70 -26.09 -28.95
CA ALA A 267 -20.81 -26.62 -29.75
C ALA A 267 -20.66 -26.24 -31.22
N LEU A 268 -20.32 -24.96 -31.51
CA LEU A 268 -20.03 -24.51 -32.87
C LEU A 268 -18.82 -25.23 -33.50
N LYS A 269 -17.76 -25.53 -32.73
CA LYS A 269 -16.61 -26.30 -33.24
C LYS A 269 -16.89 -27.79 -33.44
N SER A 270 -17.80 -28.37 -32.69
CA SER A 270 -18.19 -29.81 -32.84
C SER A 270 -19.09 -30.06 -34.03
N VAL A 271 -19.66 -29.05 -34.64
CA VAL A 271 -20.54 -29.11 -35.84
C VAL A 271 -19.77 -28.84 -37.14
N VAL A 272 -18.54 -28.42 -37.09
CA VAL A 272 -17.72 -28.26 -38.34
C VAL A 272 -17.19 -29.63 -38.75
N VAL A 273 -18.02 -30.39 -39.42
CA VAL A 273 -17.57 -31.49 -40.29
C VAL A 273 -16.90 -30.84 -41.50
N GLU A 274 -15.65 -31.18 -41.81
CA GLU A 274 -14.79 -30.56 -42.83
C GLU A 274 -15.43 -30.45 -44.26
N LYS A 275 -16.59 -31.02 -44.48
CA LYS A 275 -17.33 -31.04 -45.73
C LYS A 275 -18.79 -30.55 -45.63
N LEU A 276 -19.19 -29.95 -44.48
CA LEU A 276 -20.52 -29.37 -44.31
C LEU A 276 -20.46 -27.85 -44.47
N ALA A 277 -21.16 -27.28 -45.45
CA ALA A 277 -21.40 -25.86 -45.51
C ALA A 277 -22.57 -25.51 -44.58
N ASP A 278 -22.34 -24.63 -43.62
CA ASP A 278 -23.31 -24.29 -42.59
C ASP A 278 -24.42 -23.37 -43.16
N CYS A 279 -25.63 -23.51 -42.60
CA CYS A 279 -26.75 -22.64 -42.95
C CYS A 279 -26.63 -21.29 -42.27
N ILE A 280 -27.06 -20.22 -42.94
CA ILE A 280 -27.01 -18.83 -42.41
C ILE A 280 -28.07 -18.61 -41.31
N SER A 281 -29.26 -19.32 -41.43
CA SER A 281 -30.32 -19.26 -40.43
C SER A 281 -30.10 -20.28 -39.31
N ASN A 282 -30.46 -19.85 -38.06
CA ASN A 282 -30.50 -20.76 -36.92
C ASN A 282 -31.90 -21.33 -36.61
N ASP A 283 -32.90 -20.99 -37.44
CA ASP A 283 -34.25 -21.57 -37.34
C ASP A 283 -34.28 -22.90 -38.09
N PRO A 284 -34.54 -24.03 -37.44
CA PRO A 284 -34.63 -25.34 -38.08
C PRO A 284 -35.66 -25.42 -39.24
N ASN A 285 -36.67 -24.55 -39.21
CA ASN A 285 -37.71 -24.51 -40.26
C ASN A 285 -37.25 -23.79 -41.52
N GLU A 286 -36.16 -23.03 -41.46
CA GLU A 286 -35.56 -22.32 -42.58
C GLU A 286 -34.28 -22.99 -43.08
N CYS A 287 -33.90 -24.13 -42.50
CA CYS A 287 -32.69 -24.85 -42.84
C CYS A 287 -33.00 -26.08 -43.66
N GLU A 288 -32.30 -26.25 -44.78
CA GLU A 288 -32.35 -27.43 -45.66
C GLU A 288 -30.97 -28.11 -45.66
N ILE A 289 -30.99 -29.45 -45.74
CA ILE A 289 -29.76 -30.23 -45.87
C ILE A 289 -29.71 -30.85 -47.29
N PHE A 290 -28.63 -30.55 -48.01
CA PHE A 290 -28.34 -31.14 -49.30
C PHE A 290 -27.34 -32.25 -49.15
N ILE A 291 -27.72 -33.48 -49.43
CA ILE A 291 -26.84 -34.63 -49.47
C ILE A 291 -26.40 -34.84 -50.92
N VAL A 292 -25.14 -34.69 -51.19
CA VAL A 292 -24.56 -34.85 -52.52
C VAL A 292 -23.49 -35.94 -52.50
N GLU A 293 -23.47 -36.77 -53.51
CA GLU A 293 -22.43 -37.75 -53.75
C GLU A 293 -21.44 -37.20 -54.77
N GLY A 294 -20.16 -37.16 -54.38
CA GLY A 294 -19.10 -36.67 -55.28
C GLY A 294 -17.73 -36.74 -54.57
N LYS A 295 -16.67 -36.81 -55.41
CA LYS A 295 -15.27 -36.80 -54.92
C LYS A 295 -14.86 -35.42 -54.41
#